data_3c2a88a2c763b558988675126446cf73
#
_entry.id   3c2a88a2c763b558988675126446cf73
#
_cell.length_a   1.000
_cell.length_b   1.000
_cell.length_c   1.000
_cell.angle_alpha   90.00
_cell.angle_beta   90.00
_cell.angle_gamma   90.00
#
_symmetry.space_group_name_H-M   'P 1'
#
loop_
_entity.id
_entity.type
_entity.pdbx_description
1 polymer ?
#
loop_
_entity_poly.entity_id
_entity_poly.type
_entity_poly.pdbx_seq_one_letter_code
_entity_poly.pdbx_strand_id
1 'polypeptide(L)'
;MGCLSCVNSCTHQAIEFEKDVCGFRYPIIDQEKCVDCGLCGFVCPVNHPPEKYFPKECYAVTVKSERELFSCASGGAATAIARHVLNTGGVVYGCSGMDIRHVRHVRISRMEELDLLKGSKYVQSDLGLTFKQIRGDLKVGKEVLFVGTPCQVGGLKTYLRKDYDNLITADLVCHGVPSQQLLNDNIDHYRKKGVDLQEDSIRFRTKMSSQTQSFKIEFGWFFLKNQPYSDSPSKKAYYRDPYMFGFIQGLFFRRSEE
;
A
#
# COMPACT_ATOMS: atom_id res chain seq x y z
N MET A 1 12.02 0.85 9.38
CA MET A 1 10.88 0.38 8.54
C MET A 1 9.55 0.76 9.19
N GLY A 2 8.47 0.95 8.45
CA GLY A 2 7.15 1.32 8.99
C GLY A 2 6.12 0.19 8.97
N CYS A 3 6.53 -1.06 9.24
CA CYS A 3 5.67 -2.25 9.10
C CYS A 3 4.66 -2.45 10.24
N LEU A 4 4.78 -1.74 11.35
CA LEU A 4 3.92 -1.78 12.54
C LEU A 4 3.79 -3.16 13.23
N SER A 5 4.69 -4.11 12.99
CA SER A 5 4.68 -5.43 13.67
C SER A 5 4.76 -5.27 15.18
N CYS A 6 5.66 -4.41 15.67
CA CYS A 6 5.83 -4.10 17.10
C CYS A 6 4.55 -3.54 17.73
N VAL A 7 3.87 -2.61 17.07
CA VAL A 7 2.61 -2.00 17.56
C VAL A 7 1.49 -3.03 17.63
N ASN A 8 1.34 -3.86 16.58
CA ASN A 8 0.34 -4.91 16.55
C ASN A 8 0.59 -6.00 17.61
N SER A 9 1.84 -6.17 18.04
CA SER A 9 2.22 -7.19 19.03
C SER A 9 2.10 -6.73 20.47
N CYS A 10 2.18 -5.42 20.72
CA CYS A 10 2.13 -4.88 22.08
C CYS A 10 0.72 -5.02 22.68
N THR A 11 0.59 -5.86 23.71
CA THR A 11 -0.66 -6.06 24.44
C THR A 11 -0.96 -4.94 25.42
N HIS A 12 0.07 -4.21 25.85
CA HIS A 12 -0.01 -3.10 26.79
C HIS A 12 -0.23 -1.74 26.10
N GLN A 13 -0.26 -1.73 24.74
CA GLN A 13 -0.39 -0.50 23.94
C GLN A 13 0.68 0.55 24.30
N ALA A 14 1.85 0.08 24.69
CA ALA A 14 2.97 0.92 25.14
C ALA A 14 3.81 1.47 23.95
N ILE A 15 3.36 1.33 22.71
CA ILE A 15 4.11 1.81 21.54
C ILE A 15 3.27 2.86 20.83
N GLU A 16 3.79 4.06 20.87
CA GLU A 16 3.24 5.25 20.20
C GLU A 16 4.11 5.62 18.99
N PHE A 17 3.74 6.69 18.29
CA PHE A 17 4.49 7.16 17.13
C PHE A 17 4.86 8.61 17.28
N GLU A 18 6.12 8.90 17.01
CA GLU A 18 6.59 10.25 16.73
C GLU A 18 6.84 10.42 15.23
N LYS A 19 6.64 11.63 14.73
CA LYS A 19 6.97 11.99 13.35
C LYS A 19 8.26 12.77 13.32
N ASP A 20 9.14 12.42 12.37
CA ASP A 20 10.28 13.26 12.04
C ASP A 20 9.84 14.51 11.22
N VAL A 21 10.80 15.37 10.91
CA VAL A 21 10.58 16.60 10.12
C VAL A 21 10.05 16.34 8.72
N CYS A 22 10.25 15.13 8.19
CA CYS A 22 9.74 14.67 6.89
C CYS A 22 8.37 13.99 6.98
N GLY A 23 7.82 13.84 8.18
CA GLY A 23 6.52 13.21 8.44
C GLY A 23 6.56 11.68 8.48
N PHE A 24 7.73 11.05 8.54
CA PHE A 24 7.83 9.61 8.76
C PHE A 24 7.57 9.29 10.23
N ARG A 25 6.80 8.23 10.46
CA ARG A 25 6.41 7.78 11.80
C ARG A 25 7.41 6.76 12.33
N TYR A 26 7.95 7.01 13.51
CA TYR A 26 8.84 6.09 14.23
C TYR A 26 8.17 5.63 15.52
N PRO A 27 8.28 4.33 15.88
CA PRO A 27 7.74 3.83 17.14
C PRO A 27 8.55 4.34 18.32
N ILE A 28 7.85 4.82 19.34
CA ILE A 28 8.41 5.20 20.63
C ILE A 28 7.75 4.36 21.69
N ILE A 29 8.53 3.90 22.65
CA ILE A 29 8.04 3.09 23.78
C ILE A 29 7.69 4.02 24.94
N ASP A 30 6.44 4.00 25.34
CA ASP A 30 5.96 4.60 26.58
C ASP A 30 6.45 3.76 27.76
N GLN A 31 7.40 4.28 28.50
CA GLN A 31 8.07 3.57 29.60
C GLN A 31 7.12 3.31 30.80
N GLU A 32 6.07 4.11 30.96
CA GLU A 32 5.09 3.92 32.04
C GLU A 32 4.16 2.73 31.77
N LYS A 33 3.87 2.46 30.47
CA LYS A 33 3.03 1.33 30.04
C LYS A 33 3.82 0.07 29.72
N CYS A 34 5.13 0.21 29.49
CA CYS A 34 5.99 -0.88 29.07
C CYS A 34 6.33 -1.80 30.24
N VAL A 35 6.10 -3.10 30.06
CA VAL A 35 6.47 -4.15 31.03
C VAL A 35 7.75 -4.88 30.65
N ASP A 36 8.52 -4.36 29.73
CA ASP A 36 9.80 -4.87 29.25
C ASP A 36 9.80 -6.35 28.82
N CYS A 37 8.72 -6.80 28.20
CA CYS A 37 8.56 -8.21 27.77
C CYS A 37 9.39 -8.56 26.51
N GLY A 38 10.03 -7.62 25.84
CA GLY A 38 10.87 -7.83 24.66
C GLY A 38 10.12 -8.23 23.38
N LEU A 39 8.81 -8.42 23.40
CA LEU A 39 8.04 -8.95 22.27
C LEU A 39 8.13 -8.07 21.02
N CYS A 40 8.14 -6.74 21.18
CA CYS A 40 8.28 -5.80 20.07
C CYS A 40 9.62 -5.95 19.31
N GLY A 41 10.70 -6.21 20.04
CA GLY A 41 12.00 -6.53 19.47
C GLY A 41 12.01 -7.89 18.77
N PHE A 42 11.36 -8.89 19.37
CA PHE A 42 11.28 -10.25 18.83
C PHE A 42 10.51 -10.33 17.50
N VAL A 43 9.40 -9.60 17.36
CA VAL A 43 8.61 -9.60 16.10
C VAL A 43 9.12 -8.59 15.07
N CYS A 44 10.20 -7.89 15.34
CA CYS A 44 10.75 -6.91 14.41
C CYS A 44 11.44 -7.61 13.24
N PRO A 45 11.02 -7.39 11.98
CA PRO A 45 11.64 -8.04 10.82
C PRO A 45 13.05 -7.50 10.51
N VAL A 46 13.50 -6.43 11.19
CA VAL A 46 14.89 -5.96 11.13
C VAL A 46 15.76 -6.83 12.03
N ASN A 47 15.31 -7.10 13.26
CA ASN A 47 16.05 -7.92 14.23
C ASN A 47 15.97 -9.42 13.87
N HIS A 48 14.82 -9.84 13.37
CA HIS A 48 14.53 -11.23 12.99
C HIS A 48 13.94 -11.26 11.58
N PRO A 49 14.78 -11.13 10.53
CA PRO A 49 14.31 -11.13 9.15
C PRO A 49 13.64 -12.47 8.82
N PRO A 50 12.48 -12.46 8.13
CA PRO A 50 11.86 -13.68 7.67
C PRO A 50 12.76 -14.40 6.64
N GLU A 51 12.61 -15.71 6.55
CA GLU A 51 13.31 -16.52 5.57
C GLU A 51 13.02 -16.04 4.15
N LYS A 52 14.06 -16.03 3.32
CA LYS A 52 13.99 -15.62 1.91
C LYS A 52 14.11 -16.86 1.03
N TYR A 53 13.27 -16.94 0.02
CA TYR A 53 13.24 -18.04 -0.95
C TYR A 53 13.51 -17.49 -2.35
N PHE A 54 14.17 -18.29 -3.17
CA PHE A 54 14.25 -17.99 -4.60
C PHE A 54 12.88 -18.23 -5.25
N PRO A 55 12.48 -17.39 -6.24
CA PRO A 55 11.26 -17.60 -6.97
C PRO A 55 11.32 -18.95 -7.69
N LYS A 56 10.24 -19.73 -7.60
CA LYS A 56 10.13 -21.03 -8.27
C LYS A 56 9.82 -20.85 -9.76
N GLU A 57 9.00 -19.86 -10.07
CA GLU A 57 8.51 -19.56 -11.42
C GLU A 57 8.27 -18.06 -11.59
N CYS A 58 8.28 -17.60 -12.84
CA CYS A 58 8.02 -16.21 -13.20
C CYS A 58 7.00 -16.14 -14.34
N TYR A 59 5.95 -15.33 -14.15
CA TYR A 59 4.87 -15.19 -15.13
C TYR A 59 4.65 -13.74 -15.51
N ALA A 60 4.44 -13.49 -16.80
CA ALA A 60 3.84 -12.26 -17.28
C ALA A 60 2.33 -12.45 -17.40
N VAL A 61 1.56 -11.68 -16.63
CA VAL A 61 0.09 -11.85 -16.57
C VAL A 61 -0.65 -10.56 -16.86
N THR A 62 -1.82 -10.69 -17.47
CA THR A 62 -2.78 -9.61 -17.65
C THR A 62 -4.21 -10.11 -17.48
N VAL A 63 -5.09 -9.27 -16.92
CA VAL A 63 -6.53 -9.56 -16.88
C VAL A 63 -7.11 -9.53 -18.29
N LYS A 64 -8.06 -10.42 -18.59
CA LYS A 64 -8.66 -10.56 -19.94
C LYS A 64 -9.63 -9.42 -20.30
N SER A 65 -10.31 -8.85 -19.31
CA SER A 65 -11.24 -7.75 -19.51
C SER A 65 -10.51 -6.44 -19.74
N GLU A 66 -10.68 -5.81 -20.90
CA GLU A 66 -10.11 -4.50 -21.19
C GLU A 66 -10.56 -3.44 -20.19
N ARG A 67 -11.86 -3.41 -19.87
CA ARG A 67 -12.40 -2.49 -18.86
C ARG A 67 -11.69 -2.62 -17.53
N GLU A 68 -11.44 -3.85 -17.09
CA GLU A 68 -10.73 -4.10 -15.86
C GLU A 68 -9.25 -3.74 -15.98
N LEU A 69 -8.63 -4.06 -17.10
CA LEU A 69 -7.24 -3.72 -17.38
C LEU A 69 -7.01 -2.21 -17.28
N PHE A 70 -7.95 -1.40 -17.78
CA PHE A 70 -7.89 0.06 -17.65
C PHE A 70 -7.95 0.54 -16.19
N SER A 71 -8.74 -0.12 -15.36
CA SER A 71 -8.85 0.24 -13.94
C SER A 71 -7.64 -0.19 -13.09
N CYS A 72 -6.78 -1.05 -13.62
CA CYS A 72 -5.58 -1.53 -12.94
C CYS A 72 -4.35 -0.67 -13.29
N ALA A 73 -3.42 -0.53 -12.34
CA ALA A 73 -2.18 0.20 -12.57
C ALA A 73 -1.23 -0.48 -13.57
N SER A 74 -1.30 -1.82 -13.72
CA SER A 74 -0.48 -2.64 -14.61
C SER A 74 -1.31 -3.78 -15.20
N GLY A 75 -0.81 -4.99 -15.30
CA GLY A 75 -1.52 -6.17 -15.85
C GLY A 75 -2.72 -6.63 -15.03
N GLY A 76 -2.87 -6.19 -13.77
CA GLY A 76 -4.02 -6.54 -12.93
C GLY A 76 -3.85 -7.82 -12.12
N ALA A 77 -2.62 -8.34 -11.97
CA ALA A 77 -2.34 -9.57 -11.20
C ALA A 77 -2.93 -9.52 -9.78
N ALA A 78 -2.66 -8.45 -9.02
CA ALA A 78 -3.20 -8.30 -7.66
C ALA A 78 -4.74 -8.30 -7.64
N THR A 79 -5.37 -7.67 -8.63
CA THR A 79 -6.84 -7.66 -8.79
C THR A 79 -7.37 -9.07 -9.08
N ALA A 80 -6.69 -9.84 -9.94
CA ALA A 80 -7.10 -11.21 -10.27
C ALA A 80 -7.00 -12.15 -9.06
N ILE A 81 -5.91 -12.07 -8.29
CA ILE A 81 -5.73 -12.85 -7.06
C ILE A 81 -6.76 -12.45 -6.01
N ALA A 82 -6.97 -11.15 -5.81
CA ALA A 82 -7.98 -10.64 -4.87
C ALA A 82 -9.39 -11.12 -5.22
N ARG A 83 -9.76 -11.08 -6.50
CA ARG A 83 -11.03 -11.61 -6.98
C ARG A 83 -11.18 -13.10 -6.70
N HIS A 84 -10.13 -13.88 -6.92
CA HIS A 84 -10.17 -15.31 -6.61
C HIS A 84 -10.51 -15.54 -5.15
N VAL A 85 -9.78 -14.91 -4.24
CA VAL A 85 -10.01 -15.04 -2.78
C VAL A 85 -11.41 -14.56 -2.36
N LEU A 86 -11.90 -13.46 -2.93
CA LEU A 86 -13.28 -12.99 -2.64
C LEU A 86 -14.35 -13.95 -3.14
N ASN A 87 -14.14 -14.57 -4.32
CA ASN A 87 -15.08 -15.55 -4.88
C ASN A 87 -15.16 -16.86 -4.06
N THR A 88 -14.12 -17.21 -3.34
CA THR A 88 -14.10 -18.36 -2.40
C THR A 88 -14.65 -18.02 -1.01
N GLY A 89 -15.15 -16.78 -0.81
CA GLY A 89 -15.65 -16.31 0.49
C GLY A 89 -14.57 -15.83 1.45
N GLY A 90 -13.34 -15.70 0.95
CA GLY A 90 -12.20 -15.17 1.71
C GLY A 90 -12.24 -13.66 1.88
N VAL A 91 -11.17 -13.11 2.43
CA VAL A 91 -11.03 -11.68 2.69
C VAL A 91 -9.69 -11.16 2.16
N VAL A 92 -9.68 -9.91 1.74
CA VAL A 92 -8.49 -9.27 1.18
C VAL A 92 -8.13 -8.03 2.00
N TYR A 93 -6.86 -7.92 2.33
CA TYR A 93 -6.28 -6.74 2.95
C TYR A 93 -5.33 -6.07 1.97
N GLY A 94 -5.55 -4.80 1.69
CA GLY A 94 -4.73 -4.05 0.75
C GLY A 94 -4.83 -2.55 0.96
N CYS A 95 -3.96 -1.82 0.28
CA CYS A 95 -3.88 -0.38 0.39
C CYS A 95 -5.04 0.30 -0.34
N SER A 96 -5.81 1.15 0.35
CA SER A 96 -6.83 2.02 -0.20
C SER A 96 -6.37 3.48 -0.25
N GLY A 97 -6.68 4.16 -1.35
CA GLY A 97 -6.44 5.59 -1.54
C GLY A 97 -7.75 6.38 -1.69
N MET A 98 -8.87 5.89 -1.16
CA MET A 98 -10.13 6.62 -1.18
C MET A 98 -10.04 7.95 -0.42
N ASP A 99 -9.34 7.93 0.70
CA ASP A 99 -8.88 9.15 1.37
C ASP A 99 -7.40 9.31 1.05
N ILE A 100 -7.09 10.13 0.05
CA ILE A 100 -5.71 10.37 -0.38
C ILE A 100 -4.88 11.08 0.69
N ARG A 101 -5.53 11.79 1.60
CA ARG A 101 -4.90 12.46 2.75
C ARG A 101 -4.55 11.50 3.88
N HIS A 102 -5.12 10.29 3.84
CA HIS A 102 -4.86 9.25 4.82
C HIS A 102 -4.89 7.86 4.16
N VAL A 103 -3.90 7.59 3.35
CA VAL A 103 -3.75 6.30 2.67
C VAL A 103 -3.48 5.19 3.68
N ARG A 104 -4.31 4.15 3.67
CA ARG A 104 -4.28 3.08 4.67
C ARG A 104 -4.65 1.72 4.10
N HIS A 105 -4.25 0.68 4.81
CA HIS A 105 -4.76 -0.66 4.54
C HIS A 105 -6.20 -0.80 5.03
N VAL A 106 -7.01 -1.43 4.20
CA VAL A 106 -8.39 -1.77 4.52
C VAL A 106 -8.64 -3.25 4.28
N ARG A 107 -9.62 -3.80 5.00
CA ARG A 107 -10.15 -5.14 4.81
C ARG A 107 -11.38 -5.06 3.92
N ILE A 108 -11.42 -5.88 2.88
CA ILE A 108 -12.60 -6.08 2.04
C ILE A 108 -13.03 -7.55 2.08
N SER A 109 -14.31 -7.79 1.93
CA SER A 109 -14.90 -9.14 1.94
C SER A 109 -15.97 -9.33 0.87
N ARG A 110 -16.24 -8.30 0.06
CA ARG A 110 -17.22 -8.31 -1.01
C ARG A 110 -16.59 -7.84 -2.31
N MET A 111 -17.09 -8.35 -3.42
CA MET A 111 -16.56 -8.04 -4.76
C MET A 111 -16.72 -6.55 -5.12
N GLU A 112 -17.80 -5.91 -4.66
CA GLU A 112 -18.09 -4.49 -4.90
C GLU A 112 -17.04 -3.57 -4.27
N GLU A 113 -16.31 -4.07 -3.26
CA GLU A 113 -15.27 -3.33 -2.55
C GLU A 113 -13.89 -3.41 -3.24
N LEU A 114 -13.74 -4.27 -4.26
CA LEU A 114 -12.45 -4.53 -4.91
C LEU A 114 -11.82 -3.27 -5.51
N ASP A 115 -12.63 -2.35 -6.02
CA ASP A 115 -12.16 -1.10 -6.62
C ASP A 115 -11.45 -0.17 -5.61
N LEU A 116 -11.71 -0.33 -4.29
CA LEU A 116 -11.01 0.41 -3.23
C LEU A 116 -9.51 0.13 -3.22
N LEU A 117 -9.11 -1.07 -3.64
CA LEU A 117 -7.71 -1.52 -3.62
C LEU A 117 -6.96 -1.24 -4.92
N LYS A 118 -7.67 -0.93 -6.02
CA LYS A 118 -7.06 -0.73 -7.33
C LYS A 118 -6.20 0.55 -7.41
N GLY A 119 -5.28 0.54 -8.33
CA GLY A 119 -4.36 1.64 -8.57
C GLY A 119 -3.15 1.68 -7.63
N SER A 120 -2.03 2.21 -8.10
CA SER A 120 -0.83 2.41 -7.29
C SER A 120 -1.00 3.62 -6.38
N LYS A 121 -0.51 3.52 -5.14
CA LYS A 121 -0.42 4.62 -4.18
C LYS A 121 1.05 4.76 -3.79
N TYR A 122 1.74 5.76 -4.36
CA TYR A 122 3.15 5.98 -4.11
C TYR A 122 3.34 6.83 -2.85
N VAL A 123 2.90 6.28 -1.72
CA VAL A 123 2.96 6.88 -0.40
C VAL A 123 2.93 5.76 0.64
N GLN A 124 3.50 6.00 1.82
CA GLN A 124 3.45 5.03 2.91
C GLN A 124 2.01 4.86 3.41
N SER A 125 1.46 3.66 3.27
CA SER A 125 0.13 3.34 3.82
C SER A 125 0.19 3.07 5.33
N ASP A 126 -0.82 3.55 6.04
CA ASP A 126 -1.01 3.21 7.45
C ASP A 126 -1.64 1.81 7.58
N LEU A 127 -0.96 0.93 8.28
CA LEU A 127 -1.46 -0.42 8.57
C LEU A 127 -2.37 -0.46 9.81
N GLY A 128 -2.26 0.52 10.71
CA GLY A 128 -2.99 0.49 11.98
C GLY A 128 -2.88 -0.86 12.68
N LEU A 129 -4.02 -1.47 12.99
CA LEU A 129 -4.12 -2.79 13.62
C LEU A 129 -4.44 -3.92 12.63
N THR A 130 -4.12 -3.75 11.36
CA THR A 130 -4.39 -4.72 10.27
C THR A 130 -3.88 -6.12 10.60
N PHE A 131 -2.70 -6.27 11.20
CA PHE A 131 -2.15 -7.60 11.52
C PHE A 131 -2.96 -8.33 12.59
N LYS A 132 -3.51 -7.60 13.57
CA LYS A 132 -4.44 -8.19 14.55
C LYS A 132 -5.72 -8.70 13.88
N GLN A 133 -6.27 -7.93 12.93
CA GLN A 133 -7.46 -8.32 12.17
C GLN A 133 -7.19 -9.55 11.31
N ILE A 134 -6.06 -9.57 10.57
CA ILE A 134 -5.62 -10.72 9.78
C ILE A 134 -5.54 -11.98 10.64
N ARG A 135 -4.85 -11.90 11.80
CA ARG A 135 -4.75 -13.03 12.73
C ARG A 135 -6.13 -13.50 13.22
N GLY A 136 -7.08 -12.60 13.40
CA GLY A 136 -8.47 -12.92 13.76
C GLY A 136 -9.16 -13.72 12.65
N ASP A 137 -9.12 -13.23 11.40
CA ASP A 137 -9.74 -13.90 10.26
C ASP A 137 -9.09 -15.28 9.97
N LEU A 138 -7.76 -15.38 10.08
CA LEU A 138 -7.05 -16.67 9.92
C LEU A 138 -7.47 -17.70 10.97
N LYS A 139 -7.65 -17.28 12.25
CA LYS A 139 -8.06 -18.17 13.35
C LYS A 139 -9.46 -18.73 13.19
N VAL A 140 -10.37 -17.99 12.52
CA VAL A 140 -11.73 -18.45 12.25
C VAL A 140 -11.82 -19.18 10.89
N GLY A 141 -10.68 -19.53 10.30
CA GLY A 141 -10.61 -20.36 9.09
C GLY A 141 -10.85 -19.64 7.77
N LYS A 142 -10.92 -18.30 7.74
CA LYS A 142 -11.06 -17.57 6.48
C LYS A 142 -9.78 -17.64 5.65
N GLU A 143 -9.92 -17.77 4.35
CA GLU A 143 -8.83 -17.53 3.40
C GLU A 143 -8.53 -16.03 3.39
N VAL A 144 -7.26 -15.66 3.56
CA VAL A 144 -6.82 -14.28 3.66
C VAL A 144 -5.78 -13.99 2.59
N LEU A 145 -6.01 -12.95 1.79
CA LEU A 145 -4.97 -12.32 0.96
C LEU A 145 -4.49 -11.04 1.63
N PHE A 146 -3.19 -10.91 1.83
CA PHE A 146 -2.56 -9.65 2.22
C PHE A 146 -1.66 -9.14 1.09
N VAL A 147 -1.98 -7.93 0.58
CA VAL A 147 -1.20 -7.24 -0.46
C VAL A 147 -0.48 -6.06 0.18
N GLY A 148 0.84 -6.05 0.18
CA GLY A 148 1.64 -5.02 0.82
C GLY A 148 3.02 -4.84 0.19
N THR A 149 3.82 -3.96 0.77
CA THR A 149 5.25 -3.84 0.45
C THR A 149 6.04 -4.97 1.11
N PRO A 150 7.27 -5.30 0.65
CA PRO A 150 8.07 -6.38 1.25
C PRO A 150 8.26 -6.23 2.76
N CYS A 151 8.49 -5.00 3.25
CA CYS A 151 8.63 -4.75 4.69
C CYS A 151 7.31 -5.00 5.46
N GLN A 152 6.14 -4.75 4.84
CA GLN A 152 4.84 -5.02 5.45
C GLN A 152 4.55 -6.53 5.46
N VAL A 153 4.86 -7.24 4.38
CA VAL A 153 4.73 -8.70 4.32
C VAL A 153 5.68 -9.38 5.32
N GLY A 154 6.95 -8.93 5.37
CA GLY A 154 7.91 -9.39 6.36
C GLY A 154 7.43 -9.15 7.79
N GLY A 155 6.90 -7.94 8.07
CA GLY A 155 6.32 -7.61 9.37
C GLY A 155 5.10 -8.46 9.74
N LEU A 156 4.23 -8.81 8.78
CA LEU A 156 3.12 -9.72 9.02
C LEU A 156 3.61 -11.13 9.38
N LYS A 157 4.58 -11.68 8.62
CA LYS A 157 5.14 -13.00 8.89
C LYS A 157 5.77 -13.09 10.28
N THR A 158 6.59 -12.11 10.66
CA THR A 158 7.20 -12.07 12.00
C THR A 158 6.17 -11.86 13.12
N TYR A 159 5.10 -11.08 12.86
CA TYR A 159 3.99 -10.91 13.80
C TYR A 159 3.22 -12.22 14.03
N LEU A 160 2.93 -12.98 12.98
CA LEU A 160 2.17 -14.23 13.07
C LEU A 160 2.97 -15.36 13.73
N ARG A 161 4.29 -15.38 13.58
CA ARG A 161 5.24 -16.35 14.18
C ARG A 161 5.00 -17.81 13.82
N LYS A 162 4.17 -18.06 12.83
CA LYS A 162 3.90 -19.38 12.25
C LYS A 162 3.30 -19.22 10.87
N ASP A 163 3.39 -20.25 10.07
CA ASP A 163 2.70 -20.32 8.79
C ASP A 163 1.22 -20.65 8.96
N TYR A 164 0.43 -20.22 8.01
CA TYR A 164 -1.00 -20.48 7.90
C TYR A 164 -1.32 -20.89 6.47
N ASP A 165 -1.90 -22.07 6.30
CA ASP A 165 -2.27 -22.59 4.98
C ASP A 165 -3.34 -21.75 4.28
N ASN A 166 -4.12 -21.01 5.05
CA ASN A 166 -5.16 -20.09 4.57
C ASN A 166 -4.69 -18.64 4.43
N LEU A 167 -3.37 -18.38 4.40
CA LEU A 167 -2.78 -17.06 4.16
C LEU A 167 -2.04 -17.01 2.82
N ILE A 168 -2.49 -16.15 1.94
CA ILE A 168 -1.78 -15.75 0.73
C ILE A 168 -1.16 -14.37 0.95
N THR A 169 0.12 -14.22 0.66
CA THR A 169 0.80 -12.91 0.69
C THR A 169 1.26 -12.53 -0.71
N ALA A 170 1.01 -11.29 -1.10
CA ALA A 170 1.51 -10.72 -2.35
C ALA A 170 2.28 -9.44 -2.03
N ASP A 171 3.60 -9.48 -2.16
CA ASP A 171 4.43 -8.31 -1.99
C ASP A 171 4.71 -7.61 -3.32
N LEU A 172 4.79 -6.29 -3.24
CA LEU A 172 5.04 -5.41 -4.37
C LEU A 172 6.55 -5.23 -4.55
N VAL A 173 7.02 -5.14 -5.79
CA VAL A 173 8.37 -4.63 -6.03
C VAL A 173 8.40 -3.17 -5.60
N CYS A 174 9.16 -2.88 -4.55
CA CYS A 174 9.17 -1.59 -3.89
C CYS A 174 10.60 -1.04 -3.82
N HIS A 175 10.80 0.22 -4.23
CA HIS A 175 12.07 0.93 -4.10
C HIS A 175 12.02 2.05 -3.04
N GLY A 176 10.98 2.04 -2.20
CA GLY A 176 10.74 3.01 -1.13
C GLY A 176 9.41 3.73 -1.26
N VAL A 177 9.03 4.49 -0.25
CA VAL A 177 7.79 5.27 -0.22
C VAL A 177 8.00 6.60 0.48
N PRO A 178 7.43 7.71 -0.02
CA PRO A 178 7.35 9.00 0.67
C PRO A 178 6.43 8.93 1.88
N SER A 179 6.56 9.91 2.76
CA SER A 179 5.63 10.06 3.89
C SER A 179 4.26 10.58 3.44
N GLN A 180 3.23 10.32 4.23
CA GLN A 180 1.89 10.88 4.01
C GLN A 180 1.88 12.42 4.12
N GLN A 181 2.73 12.99 4.99
CA GLN A 181 2.84 14.43 5.13
C GLN A 181 3.34 15.08 3.84
N LEU A 182 4.39 14.54 3.23
CA LEU A 182 4.92 15.08 1.97
C LEU A 182 3.86 15.06 0.86
N LEU A 183 3.04 14.00 0.80
CA LEU A 183 1.92 13.93 -0.14
C LEU A 183 0.90 15.05 0.14
N ASN A 184 0.53 15.24 1.41
CA ASN A 184 -0.42 16.27 1.81
C ASN A 184 0.10 17.67 1.50
N ASP A 185 1.37 17.95 1.77
CA ASP A 185 2.02 19.21 1.46
C ASP A 185 2.03 19.50 -0.04
N ASN A 186 2.24 18.48 -0.87
CA ASN A 186 2.17 18.64 -2.33
C ASN A 186 0.73 18.92 -2.81
N ILE A 187 -0.28 18.27 -2.25
CA ILE A 187 -1.69 18.56 -2.54
C ILE A 187 -2.01 20.01 -2.19
N ASP A 188 -1.60 20.47 -0.99
CA ASP A 188 -1.83 21.84 -0.53
C ASP A 188 -1.08 22.87 -1.37
N HIS A 189 0.11 22.55 -1.85
CA HIS A 189 0.85 23.39 -2.79
C HIS A 189 0.06 23.64 -4.09
N TYR A 190 -0.55 22.59 -4.66
CA TYR A 190 -1.38 22.77 -5.87
C TYR A 190 -2.67 23.54 -5.59
N ARG A 191 -3.32 23.33 -4.46
CA ARG A 191 -4.49 24.10 -4.04
C ARG A 191 -4.17 25.58 -3.89
N LYS A 192 -3.06 25.93 -3.25
CA LYS A 192 -2.58 27.30 -3.13
C LYS A 192 -2.29 27.97 -4.49
N LYS A 193 -1.97 27.18 -5.50
CA LYS A 193 -1.80 27.66 -6.89
C LYS A 193 -3.11 27.75 -7.67
N GLY A 194 -4.26 27.57 -7.04
CA GLY A 194 -5.57 27.65 -7.67
C GLY A 194 -5.95 26.44 -8.53
N VAL A 195 -5.25 25.29 -8.35
CA VAL A 195 -5.63 24.05 -9.05
C VAL A 195 -6.83 23.43 -8.33
N ASP A 196 -7.94 23.29 -9.05
CA ASP A 196 -9.12 22.57 -8.55
C ASP A 196 -8.82 21.06 -8.51
N LEU A 197 -8.47 20.57 -7.32
CA LEU A 197 -8.14 19.20 -7.06
C LEU A 197 -9.32 18.48 -6.41
N GLN A 198 -9.89 17.53 -7.13
CA GLN A 198 -10.80 16.55 -6.53
C GLN A 198 -9.94 15.40 -5.97
N GLU A 199 -9.76 15.36 -4.65
CA GLU A 199 -8.82 14.45 -3.98
C GLU A 199 -9.13 12.97 -4.21
N ASP A 200 -10.38 12.60 -4.30
CA ASP A 200 -10.86 11.25 -4.62
C ASP A 200 -10.51 10.81 -6.06
N SER A 201 -10.23 11.77 -6.94
CA SER A 201 -9.86 11.51 -8.33
C SER A 201 -8.36 11.45 -8.60
N ILE A 202 -7.51 11.70 -7.59
CA ILE A 202 -6.05 11.68 -7.76
C ILE A 202 -5.56 10.26 -8.07
N ARG A 203 -4.77 10.12 -9.13
CA ARG A 203 -4.10 8.88 -9.52
C ARG A 203 -2.63 9.13 -9.77
N PHE A 204 -1.77 8.21 -9.36
CA PHE A 204 -0.32 8.30 -9.58
C PHE A 204 0.12 7.61 -10.87
N ARG A 205 -0.72 6.76 -11.40
CA ARG A 205 -0.46 5.98 -12.59
C ARG A 205 -1.76 5.72 -13.32
N THR A 206 -1.78 5.98 -14.63
CA THR A 206 -2.94 5.71 -15.46
C THR A 206 -2.55 5.09 -16.79
N LYS A 207 -3.49 4.50 -17.48
CA LYS A 207 -3.37 4.02 -18.84
C LYS A 207 -4.09 4.97 -19.77
N MET A 208 -3.42 5.32 -20.88
CA MET A 208 -4.01 6.08 -21.96
C MET A 208 -4.25 5.13 -23.12
N SER A 209 -5.42 5.18 -23.75
CA SER A 209 -5.64 4.49 -25.02
C SER A 209 -4.85 5.21 -26.11
N SER A 210 -4.06 4.48 -26.88
CA SER A 210 -3.53 4.99 -28.14
C SER A 210 -4.42 4.51 -29.28
N GLN A 211 -4.53 5.26 -30.37
CA GLN A 211 -5.25 4.86 -31.58
C GLN A 211 -4.69 3.57 -32.21
N THR A 212 -3.59 3.06 -31.72
CA THR A 212 -2.87 1.87 -32.20
C THR A 212 -3.09 0.62 -31.34
N GLN A 213 -4.13 0.55 -30.52
CA GLN A 213 -4.43 -0.58 -29.61
C GLN A 213 -3.35 -0.90 -28.56
N SER A 214 -2.31 -0.10 -28.43
CA SER A 214 -1.29 -0.27 -27.39
C SER A 214 -1.57 0.65 -26.20
N PHE A 215 -1.65 0.07 -24.99
CA PHE A 215 -1.83 0.85 -23.78
C PHE A 215 -0.49 1.47 -23.35
N LYS A 216 -0.45 2.79 -23.32
CA LYS A 216 0.67 3.51 -22.73
C LYS A 216 0.42 3.70 -21.23
N ILE A 217 1.32 3.21 -20.41
CA ILE A 217 1.30 3.46 -18.96
C ILE A 217 2.06 4.75 -18.71
N GLU A 218 1.39 5.73 -18.13
CA GLU A 218 2.00 7.01 -17.76
C GLU A 218 2.12 7.14 -16.24
N PHE A 219 3.24 7.69 -15.79
CA PHE A 219 3.50 8.05 -14.41
C PHE A 219 3.31 9.57 -14.23
N GLY A 220 2.63 9.97 -13.17
CA GLY A 220 2.40 11.39 -12.89
C GLY A 220 1.22 11.58 -11.95
N TRP A 221 0.85 12.85 -11.78
CA TRP A 221 -0.39 13.23 -11.14
C TRP A 221 -1.47 13.37 -12.19
N PHE A 222 -2.54 12.60 -12.02
CA PHE A 222 -3.69 12.61 -12.89
C PHE A 222 -4.92 13.01 -12.10
N PHE A 223 -5.61 14.06 -12.57
CA PHE A 223 -6.86 14.52 -12.02
C PHE A 223 -7.97 14.09 -12.97
N LEU A 224 -8.78 13.14 -12.54
CA LEU A 224 -9.90 12.66 -13.32
C LEU A 224 -11.07 13.63 -13.10
N LYS A 225 -11.47 14.37 -14.12
CA LYS A 225 -12.68 15.20 -14.07
C LYS A 225 -13.89 14.29 -14.27
N ASN A 226 -14.66 14.09 -13.20
CA ASN A 226 -16.04 13.54 -13.18
C ASN A 226 -16.30 12.18 -13.84
N GLN A 227 -15.31 11.46 -14.36
CA GLN A 227 -15.47 10.10 -14.87
C GLN A 227 -14.23 9.24 -14.63
N PRO A 228 -14.39 7.97 -14.23
CA PRO A 228 -13.27 7.06 -13.97
C PRO A 228 -12.43 6.74 -15.21
N TYR A 229 -12.87 7.13 -16.40
CA TYR A 229 -12.25 6.82 -17.70
C TYR A 229 -12.27 8.01 -18.67
N SER A 230 -12.07 9.26 -18.19
CA SER A 230 -12.06 10.41 -19.11
C SER A 230 -10.88 10.33 -20.07
N ASP A 231 -11.12 10.53 -21.37
CA ASP A 231 -10.12 10.51 -22.42
C ASP A 231 -9.06 11.63 -22.30
N SER A 232 -9.28 12.58 -21.42
CA SER A 232 -8.38 13.71 -21.21
C SER A 232 -8.30 14.12 -19.72
N PRO A 233 -7.64 13.33 -18.87
CA PRO A 233 -7.37 13.76 -17.50
C PRO A 233 -6.40 14.95 -17.51
N SER A 234 -6.66 15.96 -16.68
CA SER A 234 -5.63 16.95 -16.38
C SER A 234 -4.43 16.26 -15.77
N LYS A 235 -3.26 16.33 -16.40
CA LYS A 235 -2.06 15.61 -15.96
C LYS A 235 -0.90 16.54 -15.70
N LYS A 236 -0.13 16.21 -14.69
CA LYS A 236 1.24 16.67 -14.51
C LYS A 236 2.16 15.49 -14.75
N ALA A 237 2.95 15.53 -15.83
CA ALA A 237 3.97 14.52 -16.05
C ALA A 237 4.93 14.46 -14.86
N TYR A 238 5.45 13.26 -14.55
CA TYR A 238 6.27 13.05 -13.35
C TYR A 238 7.44 14.02 -13.21
N TYR A 239 8.09 14.38 -14.34
CA TYR A 239 9.24 15.30 -14.35
C TYR A 239 8.86 16.78 -14.11
N ARG A 240 7.56 17.12 -14.08
CA ARG A 240 7.02 18.47 -13.80
C ARG A 240 6.34 18.55 -12.44
N ASP A 241 6.25 17.44 -11.74
CA ASP A 241 5.67 17.35 -10.40
C ASP A 241 6.76 17.04 -9.38
N PRO A 242 7.03 17.91 -8.40
CA PRO A 242 8.13 17.70 -7.46
C PRO A 242 8.00 16.41 -6.66
N TYR A 243 6.77 16.01 -6.30
CA TYR A 243 6.53 14.78 -5.56
C TYR A 243 6.85 13.55 -6.39
N MET A 244 6.30 13.46 -7.61
CA MET A 244 6.55 12.32 -8.48
C MET A 244 8.00 12.26 -8.98
N PHE A 245 8.61 13.43 -9.25
CA PHE A 245 10.02 13.48 -9.59
C PHE A 245 10.89 12.96 -8.45
N GLY A 246 10.68 13.46 -7.23
CA GLY A 246 11.41 13.01 -6.05
C GLY A 246 11.18 11.54 -5.72
N PHE A 247 9.94 11.03 -5.93
CA PHE A 247 9.65 9.61 -5.81
C PHE A 247 10.45 8.77 -6.82
N ILE A 248 10.41 9.11 -8.11
CA ILE A 248 11.14 8.35 -9.16
C ILE A 248 12.66 8.41 -8.96
N GLN A 249 13.18 9.54 -8.47
CA GLN A 249 14.61 9.72 -8.19
C GLN A 249 15.04 9.17 -6.82
N GLY A 250 14.13 8.66 -6.01
CA GLY A 250 14.45 8.13 -4.68
C GLY A 250 14.84 9.18 -3.63
N LEU A 251 14.46 10.46 -3.83
CA LEU A 251 14.89 11.57 -2.98
C LEU A 251 14.13 11.66 -1.66
N PHE A 252 12.93 11.10 -1.57
CA PHE A 252 11.99 11.29 -0.47
C PHE A 252 11.68 10.01 0.30
N PHE A 253 12.56 9.03 0.24
CA PHE A 253 12.33 7.78 0.95
C PHE A 253 12.78 7.87 2.39
N ARG A 254 12.07 7.13 3.23
CA ARG A 254 12.56 6.82 4.55
C ARG A 254 13.95 6.20 4.42
N ARG A 255 14.94 6.79 5.06
CA ARG A 255 16.24 6.14 5.16
C ARG A 255 16.04 4.82 5.90
N SER A 256 16.32 3.70 5.24
CA SER A 256 16.67 2.48 5.93
C SER A 256 18.03 2.79 6.58
N GLU A 257 18.12 2.72 7.88
CA GLU A 257 19.41 2.66 8.52
C GLU A 257 20.14 1.47 7.90
N GLU A 258 21.26 1.76 7.27
CA GLU A 258 22.16 0.78 6.70
C GLU A 258 22.73 -0.12 7.80
#